data_5e21ad98bd594f24ff802a5cdd9a1575
#
_entry.id   5e21ad98bd594f24ff802a5cdd9a1575
#
_cell.length_a   1.000
_cell.length_b   1.000
_cell.length_c   1.000
_cell.angle_alpha   90.00
_cell.angle_beta   90.00
_cell.angle_gamma   90.00
#
_symmetry.space_group_name_H-M   'P 1'
#
loop_
_entity.id
_entity.type
_entity.pdbx_description
1 polymer ?
#
loop_
_entity_poly.entity_id
_entity_poly.type
_entity_poly.pdbx_seq_one_letter_code
_entity_poly.pdbx_strand_id
1 'polypeptide(L)'
;MSSTIKLYEHNQKAYDALLDMLGERDRACVIKPTGTGKFVIIAKMVQDNPDKRFLLLGTNDYMFNDQMANLAEIAPGFTPENLQFMTYSAAMMTARRGEEISGYDVVVADEFHHCGAEKWGKGVTHILDANESAKVVGFSATPIRYSDGGRNMADEMFDGNVAYSMELEEAWLRGILPIPKYVIAFYEAPKELGRLAKSIAGIKDEMVMKRFQKKYENLRRSLTEAGGVREAIAKHLKKRDAKVIVFCPRVAKLREFMLLRREWFGAVNSEIHAYKTVSADPYGSEDFQAFKDDESDALKVLYCVNQLNEAVHVKGVDAIVMVRPTKSPTVFYQQLGRVLSSGGNRTPLVFDFCNNFGSIVVAERIPKRMEETFKRLTGESKQLPFTPSDFRIIDRTLTFRQLTDEIRKSLKQQAIEDKITFLEQMAQLNGGKL
;
A
#
# COMPACT_ATOMS: atom_id res chain seq x y z
N MET A 1 31.57 -19.90 -11.07
CA MET A 1 31.62 -18.44 -11.25
C MET A 1 30.26 -17.89 -10.94
N SER A 2 30.14 -16.99 -9.96
CA SER A 2 28.89 -16.31 -9.62
C SER A 2 28.45 -15.44 -10.81
N SER A 3 27.18 -15.48 -11.17
CA SER A 3 26.66 -14.63 -12.26
C SER A 3 26.63 -13.17 -11.80
N THR A 4 27.05 -12.26 -12.66
CA THR A 4 26.98 -10.81 -12.38
C THR A 4 25.53 -10.34 -12.38
N ILE A 5 25.10 -9.66 -11.32
CA ILE A 5 23.78 -9.04 -11.23
C ILE A 5 23.66 -7.94 -12.29
N LYS A 6 22.69 -8.09 -13.20
CA LYS A 6 22.37 -7.10 -14.21
C LYS A 6 21.16 -6.31 -13.76
N LEU A 7 21.28 -5.00 -13.72
CA LEU A 7 20.19 -4.09 -13.37
C LEU A 7 19.36 -3.72 -14.60
N TYR A 8 18.05 -3.61 -14.42
CA TYR A 8 17.22 -2.92 -15.40
C TYR A 8 17.61 -1.44 -15.50
N GLU A 9 17.36 -0.78 -16.62
CA GLU A 9 17.74 0.61 -16.86
C GLU A 9 17.36 1.57 -15.72
N HIS A 10 16.13 1.46 -15.21
CA HIS A 10 15.64 2.31 -14.13
C HIS A 10 16.31 2.01 -12.76
N ASN A 11 16.84 0.79 -12.57
CA ASN A 11 17.61 0.41 -11.40
C ASN A 11 19.08 0.82 -11.56
N GLN A 12 19.62 0.73 -12.78
CA GLN A 12 20.96 1.23 -13.07
C GLN A 12 21.07 2.72 -12.81
N LYS A 13 20.11 3.52 -13.32
CA LYS A 13 20.06 4.96 -13.03
C LYS A 13 20.01 5.30 -11.54
N ALA A 14 19.23 4.52 -10.77
CA ALA A 14 19.15 4.71 -9.32
C ALA A 14 20.45 4.31 -8.61
N TYR A 15 21.12 3.27 -9.10
CA TYR A 15 22.39 2.78 -8.59
C TYR A 15 23.52 3.78 -8.85
N ASP A 16 23.63 4.26 -10.09
CA ASP A 16 24.65 5.24 -10.49
C ASP A 16 24.50 6.54 -9.69
N ALA A 17 23.29 7.08 -9.61
CA ALA A 17 23.00 8.27 -8.81
C ALA A 17 23.30 8.08 -7.30
N LEU A 18 23.05 6.87 -6.78
CA LEU A 18 23.39 6.52 -5.40
C LEU A 18 24.92 6.53 -5.17
N LEU A 19 25.67 5.92 -6.09
CA LEU A 19 27.14 5.90 -6.01
C LEU A 19 27.74 7.29 -6.14
N ASP A 20 27.25 8.11 -7.08
CA ASP A 20 27.70 9.51 -7.25
C ASP A 20 27.49 10.31 -5.96
N MET A 21 26.29 10.20 -5.36
CA MET A 21 25.99 10.91 -4.12
C MET A 21 26.85 10.39 -2.94
N LEU A 22 27.06 9.09 -2.83
CA LEU A 22 27.92 8.52 -1.79
C LEU A 22 29.42 8.85 -1.98
N GLY A 23 29.83 9.25 -3.17
CA GLY A 23 31.17 9.80 -3.44
C GLY A 23 31.39 11.12 -2.72
N GLU A 24 30.35 11.93 -2.52
CA GLU A 24 30.40 13.26 -1.91
C GLU A 24 29.84 13.32 -0.48
N ARG A 25 28.98 12.39 -0.12
CA ARG A 25 28.23 12.33 1.14
C ARG A 25 28.39 10.98 1.83
N ASP A 26 28.19 10.98 3.15
CA ASP A 26 28.23 9.75 3.94
C ASP A 26 26.85 9.08 4.04
N ARG A 27 25.79 9.81 3.71
CA ARG A 27 24.40 9.34 3.79
C ARG A 27 23.64 9.66 2.51
N ALA A 28 22.93 8.66 1.98
CA ALA A 28 22.07 8.83 0.81
C ALA A 28 20.91 7.85 0.82
N CYS A 29 19.77 8.22 0.21
CA CYS A 29 18.65 7.31 0.09
C CYS A 29 18.06 7.27 -1.32
N VAL A 30 17.37 6.16 -1.60
CA VAL A 30 16.64 5.89 -2.84
C VAL A 30 15.18 5.66 -2.52
N ILE A 31 14.30 6.42 -3.16
CA ILE A 31 12.85 6.33 -3.00
C ILE A 31 12.27 5.73 -4.27
N LYS A 32 11.73 4.50 -4.15
CA LYS A 32 11.13 3.78 -5.29
C LYS A 32 9.94 2.95 -4.84
N PRO A 33 8.89 2.81 -5.67
CA PRO A 33 7.73 2.00 -5.35
C PRO A 33 8.10 0.54 -5.03
N THR A 34 7.26 -0.13 -4.25
CA THR A 34 7.37 -1.57 -4.03
C THR A 34 7.24 -2.30 -5.37
N GLY A 35 8.02 -3.37 -5.56
CA GLY A 35 8.02 -4.16 -6.81
C GLY A 35 8.97 -3.64 -7.91
N THR A 36 9.68 -2.53 -7.70
CA THR A 36 10.62 -1.97 -8.68
C THR A 36 12.08 -2.44 -8.51
N GLY A 37 12.33 -3.44 -7.66
CA GLY A 37 13.65 -4.07 -7.53
C GLY A 37 14.64 -3.33 -6.62
N LYS A 38 14.19 -2.69 -5.53
CA LYS A 38 15.07 -2.05 -4.52
C LYS A 38 16.14 -3.02 -4.00
N PHE A 39 15.76 -4.24 -3.63
CA PHE A 39 16.69 -5.23 -3.10
C PHE A 39 17.75 -5.67 -4.12
N VAL A 40 17.44 -5.70 -5.41
CA VAL A 40 18.41 -6.01 -6.46
C VAL A 40 19.50 -4.92 -6.55
N ILE A 41 19.16 -3.66 -6.27
CA ILE A 41 20.16 -2.57 -6.17
C ILE A 41 21.08 -2.80 -4.96
N ILE A 42 20.51 -3.17 -3.80
CA ILE A 42 21.30 -3.51 -2.60
C ILE A 42 22.26 -4.67 -2.91
N ALA A 43 21.76 -5.75 -3.49
CA ALA A 43 22.55 -6.91 -3.85
C ALA A 43 23.67 -6.57 -4.86
N LYS A 44 23.39 -5.70 -5.83
CA LYS A 44 24.41 -5.21 -6.78
C LYS A 44 25.50 -4.42 -6.07
N MET A 45 25.13 -3.55 -5.12
CA MET A 45 26.09 -2.78 -4.33
C MET A 45 27.00 -3.69 -3.49
N VAL A 46 26.45 -4.75 -2.89
CA VAL A 46 27.20 -5.77 -2.14
C VAL A 46 28.15 -6.54 -3.07
N GLN A 47 27.67 -6.95 -4.27
CA GLN A 47 28.47 -7.68 -5.27
C GLN A 47 29.66 -6.85 -5.78
N ASP A 48 29.46 -5.55 -6.02
CA ASP A 48 30.47 -4.66 -6.57
C ASP A 48 31.54 -4.23 -5.53
N ASN A 49 31.29 -4.50 -4.24
CA ASN A 49 32.19 -4.15 -3.14
C ASN A 49 32.51 -5.37 -2.25
N PRO A 50 33.19 -6.39 -2.77
CA PRO A 50 33.43 -7.64 -2.04
C PRO A 50 34.33 -7.45 -0.80
N ASP A 51 35.15 -6.40 -0.75
CA ASP A 51 36.07 -6.11 0.36
C ASP A 51 35.39 -5.29 1.48
N LYS A 52 34.14 -4.84 1.28
CA LYS A 52 33.39 -4.06 2.28
C LYS A 52 32.40 -4.95 3.01
N ARG A 53 32.22 -4.68 4.31
CA ARG A 53 31.23 -5.35 5.16
C ARG A 53 29.93 -4.55 5.20
N PHE A 54 28.83 -5.21 4.87
CA PHE A 54 27.49 -4.63 4.83
C PHE A 54 26.63 -5.13 5.98
N LEU A 55 25.93 -4.21 6.65
CA LEU A 55 24.82 -4.51 7.55
C LEU A 55 23.53 -4.05 6.92
N LEU A 56 22.61 -4.97 6.62
CA LEU A 56 21.27 -4.66 6.13
C LEU A 56 20.29 -4.72 7.29
N LEU A 57 19.65 -3.59 7.59
CA LEU A 57 18.56 -3.47 8.56
C LEU A 57 17.21 -3.60 7.82
N GLY A 58 16.33 -4.44 8.34
CA GLY A 58 15.01 -4.67 7.73
C GLY A 58 13.95 -5.02 8.77
N THR A 59 12.73 -5.29 8.31
CA THR A 59 11.57 -5.49 9.19
C THR A 59 11.47 -6.90 9.75
N ASN A 60 11.80 -7.94 8.98
CA ASN A 60 11.77 -9.34 9.43
C ASN A 60 12.65 -10.27 8.59
N ASP A 61 13.09 -11.40 9.20
CA ASP A 61 13.95 -12.39 8.57
C ASP A 61 13.29 -13.10 7.39
N TYR A 62 11.99 -13.35 7.46
CA TYR A 62 11.26 -14.02 6.40
C TYR A 62 11.35 -13.24 5.08
N MET A 63 11.23 -11.91 5.14
CA MET A 63 11.36 -11.05 3.96
C MET A 63 12.75 -11.08 3.36
N PHE A 64 13.77 -11.02 4.19
CA PHE A 64 15.15 -11.13 3.73
C PHE A 64 15.39 -12.47 3.02
N ASN A 65 14.95 -13.58 3.61
CA ASN A 65 15.09 -14.90 3.03
C ASN A 65 14.31 -15.03 1.70
N ASP A 66 13.10 -14.49 1.61
CA ASP A 66 12.30 -14.48 0.39
C ASP A 66 12.97 -13.64 -0.72
N GLN A 67 13.54 -12.49 -0.38
CA GLN A 67 14.29 -11.66 -1.33
C GLN A 67 15.59 -12.34 -1.79
N MET A 68 16.30 -13.04 -0.89
CA MET A 68 17.48 -13.83 -1.26
C MET A 68 17.12 -15.00 -2.17
N ALA A 69 16.00 -15.70 -1.91
CA ALA A 69 15.51 -16.76 -2.78
C ALA A 69 15.18 -16.24 -4.19
N ASN A 70 14.49 -15.10 -4.29
CA ASN A 70 14.20 -14.45 -5.57
C ASN A 70 15.49 -13.97 -6.28
N LEU A 71 16.48 -13.51 -5.52
CA LEU A 71 17.78 -13.08 -6.06
C LEU A 71 18.54 -14.28 -6.65
N ALA A 72 18.46 -15.45 -6.03
CA ALA A 72 19.10 -16.67 -6.54
C ALA A 72 18.58 -17.09 -7.92
N GLU A 73 17.31 -16.74 -8.26
CA GLU A 73 16.79 -16.97 -9.61
C GLU A 73 17.37 -15.98 -10.64
N ILE A 74 17.64 -14.73 -10.22
CA ILE A 74 18.18 -13.67 -11.08
C ILE A 74 19.70 -13.81 -11.26
N ALA A 75 20.38 -14.19 -10.19
CA ALA A 75 21.83 -14.33 -10.11
C ALA A 75 22.22 -15.68 -9.47
N PRO A 76 22.10 -16.80 -10.21
CA PRO A 76 22.43 -18.11 -9.69
C PRO A 76 23.87 -18.18 -9.17
N GLY A 77 24.04 -18.73 -7.96
CA GLY A 77 25.34 -18.87 -7.30
C GLY A 77 25.88 -17.60 -6.62
N PHE A 78 25.10 -16.52 -6.57
CA PHE A 78 25.45 -15.36 -5.75
C PHE A 78 25.04 -15.60 -4.29
N THR A 79 26.02 -15.79 -3.43
CA THR A 79 25.89 -15.91 -1.97
C THR A 79 26.80 -14.87 -1.34
N PRO A 80 26.25 -13.72 -0.86
CA PRO A 80 27.08 -12.65 -0.32
C PRO A 80 27.59 -13.00 1.08
N GLU A 81 28.90 -13.28 1.21
CA GLU A 81 29.56 -13.52 2.50
C GLU A 81 29.80 -12.23 3.30
N ASN A 82 29.81 -11.10 2.61
CA ASN A 82 30.05 -9.77 3.15
C ASN A 82 28.76 -9.01 3.52
N LEU A 83 27.59 -9.66 3.49
CA LEU A 83 26.30 -9.10 3.86
C LEU A 83 25.75 -9.77 5.12
N GLN A 84 25.57 -9.03 6.19
CA GLN A 84 24.83 -9.46 7.37
C GLN A 84 23.45 -8.80 7.40
N PHE A 85 22.41 -9.56 7.74
CA PHE A 85 21.07 -9.05 7.95
C PHE A 85 20.75 -8.96 9.44
N MET A 86 20.02 -7.91 9.84
CA MET A 86 19.48 -7.74 11.19
C MET A 86 18.11 -7.08 11.13
N THR A 87 17.16 -7.57 11.93
CA THR A 87 15.86 -6.91 12.02
C THR A 87 15.94 -5.64 12.88
N TYR A 88 15.08 -4.65 12.61
CA TYR A 88 14.94 -3.46 13.47
C TYR A 88 14.59 -3.82 14.92
N SER A 89 13.87 -4.93 15.13
CA SER A 89 13.58 -5.45 16.47
C SER A 89 14.82 -6.01 17.14
N ALA A 90 15.68 -6.71 16.43
CA ALA A 90 16.97 -7.19 16.95
C ALA A 90 17.89 -6.01 17.28
N ALA A 91 18.02 -5.02 16.40
CA ALA A 91 18.79 -3.79 16.66
C ALA A 91 18.32 -3.06 17.92
N MET A 92 17.01 -2.98 18.16
CA MET A 92 16.47 -2.43 19.41
C MET A 92 16.87 -3.27 20.64
N MET A 93 16.93 -4.59 20.51
CA MET A 93 17.30 -5.47 21.62
C MET A 93 18.79 -5.40 21.95
N THR A 94 19.67 -5.29 20.93
CA THR A 94 21.11 -5.08 21.15
C THR A 94 21.37 -3.76 21.86
N ALA A 95 20.70 -2.67 21.43
CA ALA A 95 20.80 -1.37 22.09
C ALA A 95 20.37 -1.44 23.58
N ARG A 96 19.28 -2.19 23.91
CA ARG A 96 18.83 -2.36 25.29
C ARG A 96 19.80 -3.14 26.15
N ARG A 97 20.56 -4.09 25.55
CA ARG A 97 21.56 -4.89 26.24
C ARG A 97 22.92 -4.20 26.33
N GLY A 98 23.10 -3.07 25.64
CA GLY A 98 24.38 -2.41 25.50
C GLY A 98 25.40 -3.23 24.69
N GLU A 99 24.91 -4.12 23.83
CA GLU A 99 25.77 -4.92 22.94
C GLU A 99 26.20 -4.06 21.75
N GLU A 100 27.49 -3.97 21.48
CA GLU A 100 28.03 -3.20 20.36
C GLU A 100 28.04 -4.06 19.08
N ILE A 101 27.46 -3.50 18.01
CA ILE A 101 27.46 -4.06 16.66
C ILE A 101 28.25 -3.13 15.76
N SER A 102 29.52 -3.43 15.55
CA SER A 102 30.47 -2.54 14.87
C SER A 102 31.26 -3.24 13.77
N GLY A 103 32.07 -2.49 13.04
CA GLY A 103 32.99 -2.97 12.01
C GLY A 103 32.32 -3.14 10.64
N TYR A 104 31.28 -2.37 10.34
CA TYR A 104 30.66 -2.34 9.02
C TYR A 104 31.11 -1.06 8.26
N ASP A 105 31.36 -1.25 6.95
CA ASP A 105 31.70 -0.15 6.05
C ASP A 105 30.45 0.52 5.47
N VAL A 106 29.34 -0.25 5.39
CA VAL A 106 28.06 0.25 4.87
C VAL A 106 26.91 -0.28 5.72
N VAL A 107 26.06 0.60 6.20
CA VAL A 107 24.80 0.27 6.88
C VAL A 107 23.63 0.61 5.94
N VAL A 108 22.85 -0.39 5.57
CA VAL A 108 21.70 -0.24 4.68
C VAL A 108 20.41 -0.35 5.49
N ALA A 109 19.53 0.64 5.38
CA ALA A 109 18.21 0.64 6.01
C ALA A 109 17.13 0.39 4.94
N ASP A 110 16.59 -0.84 4.84
CA ASP A 110 15.45 -1.14 3.96
C ASP A 110 14.14 -0.75 4.63
N GLU A 111 13.24 -0.12 3.87
CA GLU A 111 12.00 0.50 4.36
C GLU A 111 12.27 1.48 5.53
N PHE A 112 13.24 2.37 5.34
CA PHE A 112 13.77 3.28 6.37
C PHE A 112 12.70 4.19 7.00
N HIS A 113 11.51 4.33 6.41
CA HIS A 113 10.41 5.05 7.04
C HIS A 113 9.98 4.42 8.39
N HIS A 114 10.39 3.18 8.68
CA HIS A 114 10.21 2.55 9.98
C HIS A 114 11.17 3.04 11.05
N CYS A 115 12.33 3.55 10.68
CA CYS A 115 13.37 4.01 11.62
C CYS A 115 12.90 5.17 12.50
N GLY A 116 11.91 5.95 12.07
CA GLY A 116 11.30 7.02 12.87
C GLY A 116 10.47 6.52 14.07
N ALA A 117 10.22 5.21 14.21
CA ALA A 117 9.54 4.67 15.40
C ALA A 117 10.43 4.84 16.62
N GLU A 118 9.90 5.39 17.73
CA GLU A 118 10.65 5.71 18.94
C GLU A 118 11.55 4.53 19.43
N LYS A 119 11.02 3.31 19.39
CA LYS A 119 11.75 2.12 19.84
C LYS A 119 12.78 1.65 18.81
N TRP A 120 12.43 1.60 17.53
CA TRP A 120 13.33 1.15 16.46
C TRP A 120 14.40 2.18 16.15
N GLY A 121 14.05 3.48 16.20
CA GLY A 121 15.00 4.57 16.03
C GLY A 121 16.17 4.51 16.99
N LYS A 122 15.91 4.21 18.28
CA LYS A 122 16.97 4.02 19.28
C LYS A 122 17.93 2.88 18.90
N GLY A 123 17.41 1.78 18.37
CA GLY A 123 18.24 0.66 17.90
C GLY A 123 19.08 1.03 16.69
N VAL A 124 18.49 1.75 15.72
CA VAL A 124 19.21 2.22 14.53
C VAL A 124 20.30 3.23 14.92
N THR A 125 20.00 4.22 15.75
CA THR A 125 20.98 5.19 16.25
C THR A 125 22.14 4.49 16.94
N HIS A 126 21.88 3.54 17.82
CA HIS A 126 22.91 2.77 18.51
C HIS A 126 23.88 2.05 17.55
N ILE A 127 23.34 1.46 16.45
CA ILE A 127 24.18 0.83 15.41
C ILE A 127 24.97 1.89 14.63
N LEU A 128 24.37 3.03 14.28
CA LEU A 128 25.07 4.08 13.54
C LEU A 128 26.17 4.70 14.38
N ASP A 129 25.96 4.92 15.68
CA ASP A 129 26.96 5.44 16.61
C ASP A 129 28.17 4.48 16.76
N ALA A 130 27.91 3.15 16.70
CA ALA A 130 28.98 2.15 16.73
C ALA A 130 29.72 1.99 15.39
N ASN A 131 29.20 2.61 14.30
CA ASN A 131 29.76 2.56 12.94
C ASN A 131 29.86 3.97 12.32
N GLU A 132 30.40 4.93 13.02
CA GLU A 132 30.44 6.35 12.64
C GLU A 132 31.08 6.60 11.26
N SER A 133 32.05 5.79 10.87
CA SER A 133 32.73 5.88 9.56
C SER A 133 31.98 5.16 8.41
N ALA A 134 30.90 4.44 8.71
CA ALA A 134 30.15 3.71 7.70
C ALA A 134 29.34 4.64 6.80
N LYS A 135 29.26 4.32 5.51
CA LYS A 135 28.26 4.94 4.63
C LYS A 135 26.89 4.43 5.01
N VAL A 136 25.89 5.33 5.08
CA VAL A 136 24.51 4.99 5.44
C VAL A 136 23.63 5.11 4.20
N VAL A 137 22.98 4.01 3.83
CA VAL A 137 22.16 3.95 2.63
C VAL A 137 20.73 3.59 2.99
N GLY A 138 19.76 4.33 2.47
CA GLY A 138 18.33 4.09 2.71
C GLY A 138 17.56 3.67 1.47
N PHE A 139 16.66 2.72 1.62
CA PHE A 139 15.67 2.36 0.60
C PHE A 139 14.26 2.42 1.17
N SER A 140 13.32 3.03 0.47
CA SER A 140 11.91 3.03 0.87
C SER A 140 11.00 3.31 -0.33
N ALA A 141 9.73 2.91 -0.20
CA ALA A 141 8.69 3.30 -1.15
C ALA A 141 8.18 4.73 -0.91
N THR A 142 8.37 5.26 0.28
CA THR A 142 8.03 6.64 0.66
C THR A 142 8.97 7.13 1.75
N PRO A 143 9.42 8.39 1.72
CA PRO A 143 10.20 8.96 2.81
C PRO A 143 9.31 9.34 4.01
N ILE A 144 7.98 9.46 3.79
CA ILE A 144 7.07 10.01 4.79
C ILE A 144 6.56 8.94 5.73
N ARG A 145 6.70 9.19 7.03
CA ARG A 145 6.14 8.41 8.10
C ARG A 145 4.79 9.00 8.53
N TYR A 146 3.69 8.43 8.03
CA TYR A 146 2.35 8.94 8.28
C TYR A 146 1.77 8.61 9.67
N SER A 147 2.39 7.69 10.41
CA SER A 147 1.87 7.23 11.72
C SER A 147 2.06 8.25 12.85
N ASP A 148 2.97 9.20 12.69
CA ASP A 148 3.34 10.18 13.70
C ASP A 148 3.50 11.60 13.14
N GLY A 149 2.48 12.04 12.42
CA GLY A 149 2.37 13.44 11.98
C GLY A 149 3.01 13.75 10.63
N GLY A 150 3.43 12.73 9.86
CA GLY A 150 3.95 12.94 8.51
C GLY A 150 5.41 13.37 8.48
N ARG A 151 6.22 12.88 9.39
CA ARG A 151 7.67 13.14 9.44
C ARG A 151 8.36 12.67 8.16
N ASN A 152 9.30 13.47 7.66
CA ASN A 152 10.12 13.12 6.51
C ASN A 152 11.41 12.42 6.96
N MET A 153 11.46 11.10 6.84
CA MET A 153 12.61 10.32 7.26
C MET A 153 13.83 10.46 6.35
N ALA A 154 13.67 10.95 5.12
CA ALA A 154 14.82 11.29 4.27
C ALA A 154 15.56 12.51 4.82
N ASP A 155 14.85 13.52 5.32
CA ASP A 155 15.47 14.69 5.94
C ASP A 155 16.13 14.32 7.28
N GLU A 156 15.47 13.49 8.10
CA GLU A 156 15.96 13.17 9.45
C GLU A 156 17.14 12.20 9.49
N MET A 157 17.21 11.23 8.56
CA MET A 157 18.26 10.20 8.57
C MET A 157 19.34 10.40 7.53
N PHE A 158 19.01 11.10 6.45
CA PHE A 158 19.88 11.23 5.28
C PHE A 158 20.14 12.69 4.93
N ASP A 159 19.83 13.64 5.82
CA ASP A 159 20.05 15.09 5.61
C ASP A 159 19.42 15.61 4.30
N GLY A 160 18.32 14.99 3.87
CA GLY A 160 17.66 15.28 2.60
C GLY A 160 18.39 14.76 1.35
N ASN A 161 19.46 13.97 1.49
CA ASN A 161 20.24 13.42 0.38
C ASN A 161 19.48 12.29 -0.33
N VAL A 162 18.50 12.65 -1.16
CA VAL A 162 17.74 11.73 -2.00
C VAL A 162 18.45 11.59 -3.34
N ALA A 163 19.21 10.50 -3.51
CA ALA A 163 19.97 10.23 -4.73
C ALA A 163 19.07 9.95 -5.94
N TYR A 164 17.98 9.24 -5.70
CA TYR A 164 17.02 8.92 -6.75
C TYR A 164 15.61 8.82 -6.18
N SER A 165 14.65 9.37 -6.92
CA SER A 165 13.24 9.26 -6.58
C SER A 165 12.42 8.90 -7.81
N MET A 166 11.50 7.92 -7.65
CA MET A 166 10.50 7.53 -8.64
C MET A 166 9.16 7.39 -7.94
N GLU A 167 8.13 8.02 -8.47
CA GLU A 167 6.77 7.88 -8.01
C GLU A 167 6.09 6.63 -8.61
N LEU A 168 5.02 6.15 -7.98
CA LEU A 168 4.25 4.99 -8.46
C LEU A 168 3.64 5.28 -9.84
N GLU A 169 3.12 6.48 -10.02
CA GLU A 169 2.52 6.95 -11.27
C GLU A 169 3.56 6.96 -12.42
N GLU A 170 4.79 7.34 -12.11
CA GLU A 170 5.90 7.27 -13.08
C GLU A 170 6.23 5.82 -13.44
N ALA A 171 6.27 4.92 -12.44
CA ALA A 171 6.54 3.51 -12.70
C ALA A 171 5.44 2.87 -13.58
N TRP A 172 4.19 3.28 -13.44
CA TRP A 172 3.09 2.87 -14.31
C TRP A 172 3.25 3.40 -15.74
N LEU A 173 3.41 4.71 -15.89
CA LEU A 173 3.50 5.35 -17.21
C LEU A 173 4.72 4.87 -18.01
N ARG A 174 5.82 4.52 -17.34
CA ARG A 174 7.01 3.91 -17.95
C ARG A 174 6.90 2.41 -18.21
N GLY A 175 5.81 1.76 -17.81
CA GLY A 175 5.63 0.31 -17.95
C GLY A 175 6.56 -0.53 -17.06
N ILE A 176 7.16 0.06 -16.03
CA ILE A 176 8.00 -0.65 -15.04
C ILE A 176 7.12 -1.53 -14.16
N LEU A 177 5.95 -1.00 -13.78
CA LEU A 177 4.91 -1.72 -13.05
C LEU A 177 3.63 -1.76 -13.91
N PRO A 178 2.85 -2.86 -13.85
CA PRO A 178 1.58 -2.95 -14.57
C PRO A 178 0.55 -1.98 -13.96
N ILE A 179 -0.24 -1.32 -14.79
CA ILE A 179 -1.34 -0.47 -14.34
C ILE A 179 -2.52 -1.34 -13.91
N PRO A 180 -3.02 -1.21 -12.67
CA PRO A 180 -4.12 -2.01 -12.19
C PRO A 180 -5.47 -1.48 -12.67
N LYS A 181 -6.44 -2.39 -12.83
CA LYS A 181 -7.85 -2.05 -12.92
C LYS A 181 -8.43 -1.97 -11.52
N TYR A 182 -8.88 -0.79 -11.13
CA TYR A 182 -9.39 -0.51 -9.79
C TYR A 182 -10.92 -0.59 -9.75
N VAL A 183 -11.48 -1.47 -8.94
CA VAL A 183 -12.93 -1.70 -8.79
C VAL A 183 -13.34 -1.30 -7.38
N ILE A 184 -14.17 -0.27 -7.27
CA ILE A 184 -14.71 0.23 -6.00
C ILE A 184 -16.14 -0.28 -5.83
N ALA A 185 -16.41 -0.94 -4.69
CA ALA A 185 -17.73 -1.36 -4.28
C ALA A 185 -17.84 -1.40 -2.75
N PHE A 186 -19.05 -1.43 -2.20
CA PHE A 186 -19.23 -1.52 -0.76
C PHE A 186 -19.57 -2.95 -0.33
N TYR A 187 -18.78 -3.51 0.57
CA TYR A 187 -19.09 -4.76 1.25
C TYR A 187 -20.26 -4.62 2.23
N GLU A 188 -20.31 -3.52 2.98
CA GLU A 188 -21.37 -3.24 3.98
C GLU A 188 -22.48 -2.32 3.44
N ALA A 189 -22.85 -2.43 2.15
CA ALA A 189 -23.89 -1.61 1.55
C ALA A 189 -25.19 -1.55 2.38
N PRO A 190 -25.75 -2.65 2.95
CA PRO A 190 -26.96 -2.58 3.78
C PRO A 190 -26.76 -1.72 5.04
N LYS A 191 -25.60 -1.79 5.68
CA LYS A 191 -25.27 -1.01 6.88
C LYS A 191 -25.14 0.48 6.59
N GLU A 192 -24.47 0.82 5.48
CA GLU A 192 -24.33 2.21 5.03
C GLU A 192 -25.67 2.78 4.57
N LEU A 193 -26.50 2.02 3.89
CA LEU A 193 -27.87 2.41 3.56
C LEU A 193 -28.69 2.68 4.84
N GLY A 194 -28.54 1.85 5.89
CA GLY A 194 -29.20 2.08 7.18
C GLY A 194 -28.75 3.37 7.85
N ARG A 195 -27.46 3.72 7.79
CA ARG A 195 -26.93 5.00 8.30
C ARG A 195 -27.49 6.17 7.50
N LEU A 196 -27.53 6.05 6.19
CA LEU A 196 -28.06 7.07 5.29
C LEU A 196 -29.56 7.32 5.54
N ALA A 197 -30.37 6.26 5.70
CA ALA A 197 -31.78 6.35 6.05
C ALA A 197 -32.00 7.14 7.36
N LYS A 198 -31.19 6.86 8.40
CA LYS A 198 -31.23 7.61 9.68
C LYS A 198 -30.87 9.09 9.48
N SER A 199 -29.87 9.39 8.66
CA SER A 199 -29.48 10.77 8.36
C SER A 199 -30.60 11.53 7.64
N ILE A 200 -31.29 10.90 6.67
CA ILE A 200 -32.41 11.48 5.95
C ILE A 200 -33.60 11.74 6.90
N ALA A 201 -33.90 10.79 7.80
CA ALA A 201 -34.97 10.95 8.78
C ALA A 201 -34.70 12.09 9.79
N GLY A 202 -33.44 12.50 9.96
CA GLY A 202 -33.07 13.66 10.80
C GLY A 202 -33.21 15.02 10.13
N ILE A 203 -33.57 15.09 8.84
CA ILE A 203 -33.81 16.37 8.12
C ILE A 203 -35.14 16.93 8.54
N LYS A 204 -35.14 18.18 9.05
CA LYS A 204 -36.33 18.84 9.57
C LYS A 204 -37.24 19.40 8.48
N ASP A 205 -36.65 19.86 7.37
CA ASP A 205 -37.42 20.34 6.22
C ASP A 205 -38.08 19.19 5.47
N GLU A 206 -39.41 19.16 5.47
CA GLU A 206 -40.20 18.06 4.89
C GLU A 206 -40.01 17.94 3.38
N MET A 207 -39.89 19.05 2.64
CA MET A 207 -39.67 19.04 1.19
C MET A 207 -38.26 18.46 0.86
N VAL A 208 -37.26 18.90 1.61
CA VAL A 208 -35.88 18.41 1.48
C VAL A 208 -35.81 16.92 1.84
N MET A 209 -36.45 16.53 2.94
CA MET A 209 -36.51 15.11 3.37
C MET A 209 -37.17 14.24 2.30
N LYS A 210 -38.32 14.59 1.75
CA LYS A 210 -39.03 13.85 0.70
C LYS A 210 -38.16 13.70 -0.58
N ARG A 211 -37.46 14.80 -0.96
CA ARG A 211 -36.52 14.77 -2.09
C ARG A 211 -35.39 13.73 -1.88
N PHE A 212 -34.79 13.69 -0.68
CA PHE A 212 -33.75 12.74 -0.36
C PHE A 212 -34.27 11.31 -0.18
N GLN A 213 -35.46 11.12 0.34
CA GLN A 213 -36.10 9.80 0.40
C GLN A 213 -36.29 9.19 -1.00
N LYS A 214 -36.76 9.99 -1.98
CA LYS A 214 -36.89 9.54 -3.36
C LYS A 214 -35.51 9.15 -3.97
N LYS A 215 -34.46 9.93 -3.73
CA LYS A 215 -33.09 9.63 -4.16
C LYS A 215 -32.56 8.36 -3.46
N TYR A 216 -32.83 8.19 -2.17
CA TYR A 216 -32.46 7.01 -1.40
C TYR A 216 -33.10 5.73 -1.95
N GLU A 217 -34.40 5.75 -2.26
CA GLU A 217 -35.09 4.58 -2.81
C GLU A 217 -34.50 4.19 -4.18
N ASN A 218 -34.21 5.16 -5.04
CA ASN A 218 -33.53 4.91 -6.31
C ASN A 218 -32.14 4.30 -6.09
N LEU A 219 -31.34 4.85 -5.18
CA LEU A 219 -30.03 4.34 -4.82
C LEU A 219 -30.12 2.89 -4.27
N ARG A 220 -31.04 2.65 -3.34
CA ARG A 220 -31.28 1.31 -2.76
C ARG A 220 -31.57 0.29 -3.85
N ARG A 221 -32.44 0.63 -4.80
CA ARG A 221 -32.76 -0.21 -5.96
C ARG A 221 -31.52 -0.46 -6.82
N SER A 222 -30.78 0.59 -7.19
CA SER A 222 -29.57 0.48 -8.00
C SER A 222 -28.48 -0.36 -7.31
N LEU A 223 -28.30 -0.27 -6.00
CA LEU A 223 -27.33 -1.09 -5.26
C LEU A 223 -27.78 -2.55 -5.14
N THR A 224 -29.09 -2.80 -5.04
CA THR A 224 -29.64 -4.15 -5.07
C THR A 224 -29.49 -4.78 -6.46
N GLU A 225 -29.71 -4.01 -7.52
CA GLU A 225 -29.54 -4.46 -8.91
C GLU A 225 -28.07 -4.56 -9.35
N ALA A 226 -27.17 -3.75 -8.77
CA ALA A 226 -25.75 -3.74 -9.10
C ALA A 226 -24.99 -5.01 -8.66
N GLY A 227 -25.63 -5.88 -7.88
CA GLY A 227 -25.00 -7.07 -7.32
C GLY A 227 -24.00 -6.74 -6.19
N GLY A 228 -23.74 -7.73 -5.35
CA GLY A 228 -22.80 -7.61 -4.23
C GLY A 228 -21.35 -7.87 -4.62
N VAL A 229 -20.57 -8.24 -3.61
CA VAL A 229 -19.14 -8.62 -3.73
C VAL A 229 -18.94 -9.73 -4.75
N ARG A 230 -19.80 -10.75 -4.73
CA ARG A 230 -19.76 -11.90 -5.63
C ARG A 230 -19.81 -11.48 -7.11
N GLU A 231 -20.78 -10.63 -7.46
CA GLU A 231 -21.00 -10.18 -8.83
C GLU A 231 -19.86 -9.25 -9.29
N ALA A 232 -19.34 -8.41 -8.40
CA ALA A 232 -18.19 -7.58 -8.70
C ALA A 232 -16.96 -8.43 -9.00
N ILE A 233 -16.67 -9.42 -8.15
CA ILE A 233 -15.54 -10.35 -8.36
C ILE A 233 -15.76 -11.15 -9.65
N ALA A 234 -16.90 -11.83 -9.83
CA ALA A 234 -17.18 -12.66 -10.99
C ALA A 234 -17.16 -11.87 -12.32
N LYS A 235 -17.57 -10.60 -12.29
CA LYS A 235 -17.56 -9.73 -13.47
C LYS A 235 -16.13 -9.39 -13.94
N HIS A 236 -15.19 -9.23 -13.02
CA HIS A 236 -13.87 -8.72 -13.34
C HIS A 236 -12.77 -9.77 -13.25
N LEU A 237 -12.82 -10.71 -12.30
CA LEU A 237 -11.88 -11.81 -12.17
C LEU A 237 -12.31 -12.98 -13.06
N LYS A 238 -11.68 -13.12 -14.22
CA LYS A 238 -12.05 -14.15 -15.22
C LYS A 238 -11.16 -15.39 -15.18
N LYS A 239 -9.98 -15.28 -14.60
CA LYS A 239 -9.03 -16.37 -14.45
C LYS A 239 -9.50 -17.29 -13.33
N ARG A 240 -9.77 -18.56 -13.66
CA ARG A 240 -10.32 -19.56 -12.71
C ARG A 240 -9.32 -20.00 -11.65
N ASP A 241 -8.07 -20.18 -12.05
CA ASP A 241 -6.91 -20.55 -11.23
C ASP A 241 -6.16 -19.35 -10.65
N ALA A 242 -6.84 -18.21 -10.49
CA ALA A 242 -6.23 -16.97 -10.03
C ALA A 242 -5.66 -17.08 -8.60
N LYS A 243 -4.57 -16.35 -8.34
CA LYS A 243 -4.06 -16.08 -6.99
C LYS A 243 -4.59 -14.74 -6.48
N VAL A 244 -5.30 -14.76 -5.36
CA VAL A 244 -5.97 -13.59 -4.77
C VAL A 244 -5.50 -13.39 -3.34
N ILE A 245 -5.19 -12.12 -2.96
CA ILE A 245 -4.87 -11.75 -1.58
C ILE A 245 -6.01 -10.90 -1.02
N VAL A 246 -6.54 -11.26 0.16
CA VAL A 246 -7.59 -10.53 0.88
C VAL A 246 -7.02 -9.88 2.12
N PHE A 247 -6.95 -8.53 2.14
CA PHE A 247 -6.48 -7.75 3.27
C PHE A 247 -7.59 -7.53 4.30
N CYS A 248 -7.49 -8.23 5.42
CA CYS A 248 -8.49 -8.24 6.49
C CYS A 248 -8.13 -7.24 7.62
N PRO A 249 -9.13 -6.61 8.29
CA PRO A 249 -8.87 -5.64 9.35
C PRO A 249 -8.36 -6.27 10.66
N ARG A 250 -8.78 -7.51 10.97
CA ARG A 250 -8.44 -8.24 12.20
C ARG A 250 -8.70 -9.73 12.04
N VAL A 251 -8.10 -10.55 12.90
CA VAL A 251 -8.17 -12.02 12.85
C VAL A 251 -9.61 -12.55 12.90
N ALA A 252 -10.47 -11.96 13.72
CA ALA A 252 -11.89 -12.38 13.80
C ALA A 252 -12.60 -12.20 12.44
N LYS A 253 -12.35 -11.07 11.74
CA LYS A 253 -12.91 -10.83 10.41
C LYS A 253 -12.27 -11.70 9.33
N LEU A 254 -11.00 -12.03 9.46
CA LEU A 254 -10.34 -12.98 8.56
C LEU A 254 -11.09 -14.33 8.56
N ARG A 255 -11.39 -14.86 9.75
CA ARG A 255 -12.13 -16.13 9.88
C ARG A 255 -13.55 -16.05 9.27
N GLU A 256 -14.24 -14.95 9.49
CA GLU A 256 -15.56 -14.68 8.87
C GLU A 256 -15.46 -14.69 7.34
N PHE A 257 -14.50 -13.96 6.75
CA PHE A 257 -14.32 -13.90 5.30
C PHE A 257 -13.87 -15.23 4.70
N MET A 258 -13.08 -16.02 5.40
CA MET A 258 -12.76 -17.38 4.97
C MET A 258 -14.00 -18.28 4.86
N LEU A 259 -14.98 -18.14 5.77
CA LEU A 259 -16.25 -18.86 5.68
C LEU A 259 -17.07 -18.43 4.48
N LEU A 260 -17.04 -17.15 4.12
CA LEU A 260 -17.74 -16.57 2.97
C LEU A 260 -17.05 -16.84 1.61
N ARG A 261 -15.95 -17.58 1.56
CA ARG A 261 -15.17 -17.78 0.33
C ARG A 261 -15.99 -18.35 -0.83
N ARG A 262 -16.90 -19.29 -0.56
CA ARG A 262 -17.78 -19.86 -1.61
C ARG A 262 -18.82 -18.86 -2.11
N GLU A 263 -19.33 -18.03 -1.23
CA GLU A 263 -20.24 -16.96 -1.59
C GLU A 263 -19.54 -15.93 -2.49
N TRP A 264 -18.35 -15.48 -2.12
CA TRP A 264 -17.64 -14.43 -2.86
C TRP A 264 -17.03 -14.92 -4.17
N PHE A 265 -16.40 -16.07 -4.16
CA PHE A 265 -15.56 -16.56 -5.25
C PHE A 265 -16.13 -17.74 -6.01
N GLY A 266 -17.19 -18.39 -5.51
CA GLY A 266 -17.75 -19.60 -6.12
C GLY A 266 -18.29 -19.43 -7.54
N ALA A 267 -18.55 -18.20 -7.99
CA ALA A 267 -18.90 -17.91 -9.37
C ALA A 267 -17.67 -17.81 -10.30
N VAL A 268 -16.45 -17.69 -9.76
CA VAL A 268 -15.21 -17.73 -10.52
C VAL A 268 -14.71 -19.16 -10.64
N ASN A 269 -14.64 -19.86 -9.52
CA ASN A 269 -14.29 -21.29 -9.46
C ASN A 269 -15.02 -21.95 -8.29
N SER A 270 -15.56 -23.16 -8.50
CA SER A 270 -16.19 -23.95 -7.44
C SER A 270 -15.17 -24.57 -6.48
N GLU A 271 -13.94 -24.80 -6.97
CA GLU A 271 -12.80 -25.28 -6.19
C GLU A 271 -11.97 -24.08 -5.72
N ILE A 272 -11.86 -23.91 -4.38
CA ILE A 272 -11.23 -22.75 -3.77
C ILE A 272 -10.32 -23.22 -2.64
N HIS A 273 -9.02 -23.06 -2.83
CA HIS A 273 -8.02 -23.24 -1.80
C HIS A 273 -7.89 -21.97 -0.98
N ALA A 274 -8.05 -22.06 0.34
CA ALA A 274 -8.02 -20.92 1.23
C ALA A 274 -6.87 -21.02 2.22
N TYR A 275 -6.02 -20.04 2.22
CA TYR A 275 -4.83 -19.89 3.04
C TYR A 275 -4.97 -18.69 3.97
N LYS A 276 -4.25 -18.68 5.08
CA LYS A 276 -4.23 -17.56 6.02
C LYS A 276 -2.80 -17.21 6.43
N THR A 277 -2.57 -15.95 6.72
CA THR A 277 -1.33 -15.49 7.35
C THR A 277 -1.58 -14.34 8.30
N VAL A 278 -1.06 -14.46 9.52
CA VAL A 278 -1.26 -13.50 10.62
C VAL A 278 0.05 -13.34 11.36
N SER A 279 0.46 -12.11 11.66
CA SER A 279 1.75 -11.79 12.29
C SER A 279 2.03 -12.53 13.61
N ALA A 280 0.99 -12.98 14.32
CA ALA A 280 1.10 -13.69 15.59
C ALA A 280 0.97 -15.22 15.47
N ASP A 281 0.81 -15.75 14.24
CA ASP A 281 0.63 -17.17 13.99
C ASP A 281 1.96 -17.82 13.58
N PRO A 282 2.56 -18.71 14.41
CA PRO A 282 3.80 -19.41 14.06
C PRO A 282 3.66 -20.26 12.78
N TYR A 283 2.45 -20.75 12.48
CA TYR A 283 2.15 -21.54 11.28
C TYR A 283 1.75 -20.68 10.06
N GLY A 284 1.63 -19.36 10.22
CA GLY A 284 1.28 -18.45 9.13
C GLY A 284 2.28 -18.44 7.99
N SER A 285 3.54 -18.86 8.24
CA SER A 285 4.58 -19.03 7.23
C SER A 285 4.35 -20.28 6.35
N GLU A 286 3.82 -21.38 6.92
CA GLU A 286 3.55 -22.63 6.18
C GLU A 286 2.38 -22.45 5.21
N ASP A 287 1.25 -21.91 5.68
CA ASP A 287 0.09 -21.58 4.84
C ASP A 287 0.47 -20.58 3.73
N PHE A 288 1.34 -19.64 4.04
CA PHE A 288 1.81 -18.66 3.06
C PHE A 288 2.72 -19.31 2.00
N GLN A 289 3.62 -20.22 2.40
CA GLN A 289 4.45 -20.95 1.45
C GLN A 289 3.59 -21.89 0.58
N ALA A 290 2.63 -22.60 1.19
CA ALA A 290 1.67 -23.43 0.46
C ALA A 290 0.86 -22.62 -0.58
N PHE A 291 0.45 -21.38 -0.25
CA PHE A 291 -0.19 -20.49 -1.22
C PHE A 291 0.73 -20.11 -2.39
N LYS A 292 2.02 -19.86 -2.11
CA LYS A 292 3.00 -19.54 -3.17
C LYS A 292 3.19 -20.70 -4.12
N ASP A 293 3.31 -21.90 -3.57
CA ASP A 293 3.66 -23.13 -4.30
C ASP A 293 2.44 -23.83 -4.93
N ASP A 294 1.22 -23.40 -4.62
CA ASP A 294 0.00 -23.98 -5.21
C ASP A 294 -0.11 -23.61 -6.70
N GLU A 295 0.09 -24.58 -7.56
CA GLU A 295 -0.05 -24.50 -9.02
C GLU A 295 -1.29 -25.23 -9.56
N SER A 296 -2.21 -25.66 -8.66
CA SER A 296 -3.44 -26.34 -9.05
C SER A 296 -4.39 -25.46 -9.88
N ASP A 297 -5.40 -26.06 -10.48
CA ASP A 297 -6.47 -25.36 -11.22
C ASP A 297 -7.52 -24.70 -10.29
N ALA A 298 -7.39 -24.87 -8.97
CA ALA A 298 -8.24 -24.21 -7.99
C ALA A 298 -8.02 -22.69 -7.94
N LEU A 299 -9.01 -21.94 -7.49
CA LEU A 299 -8.82 -20.55 -7.12
C LEU A 299 -8.09 -20.48 -5.77
N LYS A 300 -6.95 -19.81 -5.71
CA LYS A 300 -6.13 -19.66 -4.50
C LYS A 300 -6.43 -18.34 -3.83
N VAL A 301 -6.86 -18.39 -2.57
CA VAL A 301 -7.21 -17.17 -1.81
C VAL A 301 -6.43 -17.12 -0.51
N LEU A 302 -5.54 -16.15 -0.37
CA LEU A 302 -4.78 -15.89 0.86
C LEU A 302 -5.44 -14.75 1.65
N TYR A 303 -5.85 -15.05 2.86
CA TYR A 303 -6.38 -14.06 3.80
C TYR A 303 -5.28 -13.60 4.75
N CYS A 304 -5.05 -12.29 4.87
CA CYS A 304 -3.98 -11.75 5.70
C CYS A 304 -4.43 -10.63 6.62
N VAL A 305 -3.76 -10.54 7.79
CA VAL A 305 -3.91 -9.43 8.74
C VAL A 305 -2.52 -8.89 9.08
N ASN A 306 -2.22 -7.67 8.69
CA ASN A 306 -0.98 -6.91 8.94
C ASN A 306 0.32 -7.49 8.36
N GLN A 307 0.41 -8.77 8.08
CA GLN A 307 1.67 -9.45 7.76
C GLN A 307 2.20 -9.16 6.35
N LEU A 308 1.32 -8.91 5.39
CA LEU A 308 1.71 -8.61 4.00
C LEU A 308 1.75 -7.11 3.68
N ASN A 309 1.68 -6.25 4.69
CA ASN A 309 1.87 -4.81 4.47
C ASN A 309 3.32 -4.49 4.08
N GLU A 310 4.28 -5.36 4.41
CA GLU A 310 5.70 -5.16 4.20
C GLU A 310 6.29 -6.23 3.28
N ALA A 311 6.99 -5.80 2.26
CA ALA A 311 7.97 -6.42 1.34
C ALA A 311 7.92 -7.92 0.96
N VAL A 312 6.89 -8.71 1.26
CA VAL A 312 6.79 -10.10 0.79
C VAL A 312 6.39 -10.12 -0.69
N HIS A 313 7.23 -10.68 -1.53
CA HIS A 313 6.93 -10.84 -2.95
C HIS A 313 6.15 -12.13 -3.19
N VAL A 314 5.00 -12.03 -3.84
CA VAL A 314 4.23 -13.19 -4.30
C VAL A 314 4.12 -13.12 -5.82
N LYS A 315 4.78 -14.06 -6.51
CA LYS A 315 4.67 -14.19 -7.96
C LYS A 315 3.26 -14.59 -8.37
N GLY A 316 2.77 -14.02 -9.43
CA GLY A 316 1.53 -14.45 -10.06
C GLY A 316 0.25 -14.06 -9.33
N VAL A 317 0.27 -13.07 -8.44
CA VAL A 317 -0.97 -12.52 -7.85
C VAL A 317 -1.76 -11.80 -8.93
N ASP A 318 -2.99 -12.26 -9.16
CA ASP A 318 -3.89 -11.72 -10.19
C ASP A 318 -4.80 -10.62 -9.63
N ALA A 319 -5.15 -10.72 -8.32
CA ALA A 319 -6.03 -9.74 -7.70
C ALA A 319 -5.73 -9.53 -6.21
N ILE A 320 -6.03 -8.32 -5.72
CA ILE A 320 -6.16 -8.05 -4.28
C ILE A 320 -7.58 -7.60 -3.95
N VAL A 321 -8.02 -7.95 -2.74
CA VAL A 321 -9.31 -7.56 -2.18
C VAL A 321 -9.07 -6.81 -0.88
N MET A 322 -9.42 -5.53 -0.84
CA MET A 322 -9.28 -4.68 0.32
C MET A 322 -10.61 -4.62 1.08
N VAL A 323 -10.68 -5.30 2.22
CA VAL A 323 -11.81 -5.22 3.18
C VAL A 323 -11.38 -4.56 4.48
N ARG A 324 -10.17 -4.01 4.51
CA ARG A 324 -9.62 -3.23 5.61
C ARG A 324 -9.56 -1.75 5.22
N PRO A 325 -10.29 -0.87 5.93
CA PRO A 325 -10.08 0.56 5.81
C PRO A 325 -8.66 0.91 6.25
N THR A 326 -7.92 1.60 5.40
CA THR A 326 -6.59 2.13 5.74
C THR A 326 -6.58 3.65 5.64
N LYS A 327 -6.00 4.29 6.66
CA LYS A 327 -5.80 5.75 6.70
C LYS A 327 -4.37 6.12 6.29
N SER A 328 -3.47 5.14 6.17
CA SER A 328 -2.07 5.36 5.83
C SER A 328 -1.86 5.18 4.32
N PRO A 329 -1.43 6.21 3.60
CA PRO A 329 -1.02 6.09 2.19
C PRO A 329 0.08 5.05 1.99
N THR A 330 1.03 4.96 2.91
CA THR A 330 2.10 3.95 2.86
C THR A 330 1.54 2.53 2.81
N VAL A 331 0.65 2.19 3.76
CA VAL A 331 0.00 0.87 3.82
C VAL A 331 -0.80 0.61 2.54
N PHE A 332 -1.52 1.61 2.03
CA PHE A 332 -2.26 1.51 0.78
C PHE A 332 -1.34 1.18 -0.40
N TYR A 333 -0.25 1.93 -0.58
CA TYR A 333 0.69 1.69 -1.67
C TYR A 333 1.45 0.37 -1.51
N GLN A 334 1.76 -0.06 -0.30
CA GLN A 334 2.35 -1.38 -0.04
C GLN A 334 1.40 -2.50 -0.43
N GLN A 335 0.11 -2.39 -0.11
CA GLN A 335 -0.91 -3.37 -0.51
C GLN A 335 -1.09 -3.40 -2.04
N LEU A 336 -1.14 -2.24 -2.70
CA LEU A 336 -1.13 -2.15 -4.16
C LEU A 336 0.12 -2.84 -4.75
N GLY A 337 1.29 -2.58 -4.18
CA GLY A 337 2.55 -3.16 -4.62
C GLY A 337 2.55 -4.70 -4.68
N ARG A 338 1.70 -5.38 -3.90
CA ARG A 338 1.61 -6.85 -3.91
C ARG A 338 1.06 -7.41 -5.21
N VAL A 339 0.15 -6.72 -5.84
CA VAL A 339 -0.42 -7.13 -7.13
C VAL A 339 0.38 -6.56 -8.30
N LEU A 340 1.08 -5.44 -8.09
CA LEU A 340 1.85 -4.76 -9.14
C LEU A 340 3.19 -5.42 -9.43
N SER A 341 3.79 -6.09 -8.45
CA SER A 341 5.09 -6.78 -8.62
C SER A 341 4.99 -8.11 -9.37
N SER A 342 3.81 -8.50 -9.79
CA SER A 342 3.55 -9.81 -10.40
C SER A 342 3.94 -9.95 -11.87
N GLY A 343 5.03 -9.40 -12.31
CA GLY A 343 5.62 -9.49 -13.66
C GLY A 343 4.81 -10.22 -14.74
N GLY A 344 4.51 -9.55 -15.84
CA GLY A 344 3.84 -10.14 -16.99
C GLY A 344 2.81 -9.20 -17.63
N ASN A 345 2.38 -9.53 -18.85
CA ASN A 345 1.39 -8.79 -19.65
C ASN A 345 -0.05 -8.85 -19.10
N ARG A 346 -0.22 -8.83 -17.76
CA ARG A 346 -1.53 -8.96 -17.10
C ARG A 346 -1.93 -7.62 -16.49
N THR A 347 -3.21 -7.28 -16.59
CA THR A 347 -3.78 -6.15 -15.87
C THR A 347 -4.18 -6.62 -14.47
N PRO A 348 -3.46 -6.27 -13.42
CA PRO A 348 -3.80 -6.67 -12.05
C PRO A 348 -5.14 -6.07 -11.64
N LEU A 349 -5.89 -6.79 -10.78
CA LEU A 349 -7.18 -6.35 -10.29
C LEU A 349 -7.08 -5.88 -8.84
N VAL A 350 -7.69 -4.74 -8.56
CA VAL A 350 -7.83 -4.23 -7.19
C VAL A 350 -9.31 -4.11 -6.88
N PHE A 351 -9.81 -4.88 -5.92
CA PHE A 351 -11.16 -4.76 -5.40
C PHE A 351 -11.12 -4.01 -4.06
N ASP A 352 -11.63 -2.79 -4.04
CA ASP A 352 -11.74 -1.96 -2.84
C ASP A 352 -13.19 -1.99 -2.32
N PHE A 353 -13.45 -2.85 -1.34
CA PHE A 353 -14.77 -3.02 -0.75
C PHE A 353 -15.01 -2.17 0.49
N CYS A 354 -14.05 -1.39 0.93
CA CYS A 354 -14.17 -0.48 2.06
C CYS A 354 -13.95 0.99 1.69
N ASN A 355 -13.89 1.28 0.39
CA ASN A 355 -13.72 2.64 -0.12
C ASN A 355 -12.44 3.33 0.36
N ASN A 356 -11.33 2.60 0.38
CA ASN A 356 -10.02 3.18 0.69
C ASN A 356 -9.67 4.29 -0.29
N PHE A 357 -10.02 4.13 -1.56
CA PHE A 357 -9.79 5.14 -2.60
C PHE A 357 -10.40 6.50 -2.23
N GLY A 358 -11.64 6.54 -1.72
CA GLY A 358 -12.30 7.78 -1.31
C GLY A 358 -11.93 8.27 0.10
N SER A 359 -11.32 7.42 0.93
CA SER A 359 -10.93 7.77 2.31
C SER A 359 -9.47 8.22 2.43
N ILE A 360 -8.64 7.92 1.44
CA ILE A 360 -7.22 8.27 1.40
C ILE A 360 -7.04 9.42 0.41
N VAL A 361 -6.72 10.59 0.92
CA VAL A 361 -6.48 11.81 0.12
C VAL A 361 -5.48 11.59 -1.02
N VAL A 362 -4.49 10.68 -0.82
CA VAL A 362 -3.51 10.33 -1.85
C VAL A 362 -4.15 9.52 -2.98
N ALA A 363 -5.01 8.56 -2.66
CA ALA A 363 -5.66 7.71 -3.66
C ALA A 363 -6.61 8.51 -4.57
N GLU A 364 -7.35 9.48 -4.03
CA GLU A 364 -8.20 10.39 -4.83
C GLU A 364 -7.38 11.26 -5.80
N ARG A 365 -6.10 11.48 -5.50
CA ARG A 365 -5.18 12.27 -6.33
C ARG A 365 -4.47 11.45 -7.40
N ILE A 366 -4.55 10.11 -7.38
CA ILE A 366 -3.82 9.28 -8.36
C ILE A 366 -4.08 9.70 -9.81
N PRO A 367 -5.33 9.88 -10.29
CA PRO A 367 -5.55 10.31 -11.67
C PRO A 367 -4.90 11.66 -11.99
N LYS A 368 -5.01 12.62 -11.08
CA LYS A 368 -4.39 13.95 -11.25
C LYS A 368 -2.87 13.87 -11.26
N ARG A 369 -2.28 13.09 -10.36
CA ARG A 369 -0.82 12.86 -10.32
C ARG A 369 -0.33 12.13 -11.56
N MET A 370 -1.10 11.19 -12.11
CA MET A 370 -0.78 10.56 -13.38
C MET A 370 -0.75 11.56 -14.52
N GLU A 371 -1.71 12.49 -14.59
CA GLU A 371 -1.71 13.56 -15.60
C GLU A 371 -0.53 14.52 -15.43
N GLU A 372 -0.23 14.94 -14.21
CA GLU A 372 0.92 15.82 -13.89
C GLU A 372 2.24 15.12 -14.25
N THR A 373 2.40 13.87 -13.85
CA THR A 373 3.58 13.06 -14.15
C THR A 373 3.72 12.81 -15.66
N PHE A 374 2.61 12.52 -16.35
CA PHE A 374 2.61 12.33 -17.79
C PHE A 374 3.06 13.58 -18.52
N LYS A 375 2.55 14.76 -18.15
CA LYS A 375 2.98 16.05 -18.72
C LYS A 375 4.46 16.30 -18.49
N ARG A 376 4.97 16.03 -17.28
CA ARG A 376 6.40 16.17 -16.97
C ARG A 376 7.25 15.26 -17.86
N LEU A 377 6.91 13.99 -17.95
CA LEU A 377 7.67 12.99 -18.72
C LEU A 377 7.61 13.23 -20.23
N THR A 378 6.47 13.65 -20.78
CA THR A 378 6.35 13.98 -22.22
C THR A 378 7.07 15.28 -22.58
N GLY A 379 7.16 16.25 -21.66
CA GLY A 379 8.02 17.44 -21.84
C GLY A 379 9.50 17.10 -21.93
N GLU A 380 9.94 15.96 -21.44
CA GLU A 380 11.30 15.41 -21.61
C GLU A 380 11.50 14.65 -22.93
N SER A 381 10.58 14.75 -23.90
CA SER A 381 10.61 14.11 -25.23
C SER A 381 10.67 12.56 -25.19
N LYS A 382 10.11 11.94 -24.17
CA LYS A 382 10.07 10.48 -24.02
C LYS A 382 8.74 9.91 -24.51
N GLN A 383 8.81 8.90 -25.37
CA GLN A 383 7.63 8.11 -25.73
C GLN A 383 7.30 7.18 -24.55
N LEU A 384 6.08 7.30 -24.03
CA LEU A 384 5.59 6.49 -22.91
C LEU A 384 4.67 5.37 -23.43
N PRO A 385 4.79 4.15 -22.90
CA PRO A 385 3.95 3.02 -23.31
C PRO A 385 2.50 3.15 -22.82
N PHE A 386 2.27 3.95 -21.77
CA PHE A 386 0.96 4.13 -21.14
C PHE A 386 0.60 5.60 -20.98
N THR A 387 -0.70 5.87 -20.89
CA THR A 387 -1.30 7.18 -20.68
C THR A 387 -2.14 7.20 -19.40
N PRO A 388 -2.50 8.37 -18.83
CA PRO A 388 -3.37 8.44 -17.65
C PRO A 388 -4.72 7.74 -17.83
N SER A 389 -5.27 7.65 -19.04
CA SER A 389 -6.53 6.97 -19.35
C SER A 389 -6.46 5.44 -19.22
N ASP A 390 -5.25 4.86 -19.18
CA ASP A 390 -5.06 3.42 -18.97
C ASP A 390 -5.36 3.00 -17.53
N PHE A 391 -5.29 3.95 -16.57
CA PHE A 391 -5.72 3.73 -15.20
C PHE A 391 -7.24 3.76 -15.09
N ARG A 392 -7.85 2.58 -15.15
CA ARG A 392 -9.30 2.43 -15.16
C ARG A 392 -9.88 2.26 -13.76
N ILE A 393 -10.70 3.23 -13.35
CA ILE A 393 -11.48 3.16 -12.11
C ILE A 393 -12.93 2.81 -12.46
N ILE A 394 -13.46 1.79 -11.80
CA ILE A 394 -14.86 1.40 -11.88
C ILE A 394 -15.48 1.69 -10.51
N ASP A 395 -16.11 2.85 -10.39
CA ASP A 395 -16.77 3.27 -9.15
C ASP A 395 -18.26 2.95 -9.22
N ARG A 396 -18.66 1.89 -8.52
CA ARG A 396 -20.06 1.51 -8.34
C ARG A 396 -20.74 2.25 -7.18
N THR A 397 -19.99 3.09 -6.48
CA THR A 397 -20.47 3.83 -5.30
C THR A 397 -20.66 5.32 -5.56
N LEU A 398 -20.40 5.80 -6.77
CA LEU A 398 -20.43 7.22 -7.13
C LEU A 398 -21.76 7.89 -6.76
N THR A 399 -22.90 7.27 -7.13
CA THR A 399 -24.24 7.77 -6.79
C THR A 399 -24.45 7.83 -5.27
N PHE A 400 -23.94 6.85 -4.53
CA PHE A 400 -23.99 6.83 -3.06
C PHE A 400 -23.20 7.99 -2.45
N ARG A 401 -21.98 8.23 -2.94
CA ARG A 401 -21.14 9.36 -2.48
C ARG A 401 -21.81 10.69 -2.76
N GLN A 402 -22.29 10.91 -3.97
CA GLN A 402 -22.99 12.13 -4.37
C GLN A 402 -24.18 12.40 -3.45
N LEU A 403 -25.02 11.39 -3.20
CA LEU A 403 -26.15 11.50 -2.29
C LEU A 403 -25.73 11.79 -0.86
N THR A 404 -24.69 11.12 -0.37
CA THR A 404 -24.16 11.35 0.99
C THR A 404 -23.63 12.78 1.14
N ASP A 405 -22.92 13.31 0.15
CA ASP A 405 -22.37 14.66 0.19
C ASP A 405 -23.46 15.72 0.09
N GLU A 406 -24.49 15.48 -0.73
CA GLU A 406 -25.67 16.38 -0.78
C GLU A 406 -26.40 16.41 0.56
N ILE A 407 -26.60 15.26 1.20
CA ILE A 407 -27.21 15.19 2.53
C ILE A 407 -26.36 15.90 3.57
N ARG A 408 -25.04 15.70 3.58
CA ARG A 408 -24.13 16.39 4.51
C ARG A 408 -24.19 17.91 4.35
N LYS A 409 -24.24 18.39 3.10
CA LYS A 409 -24.39 19.83 2.81
C LYS A 409 -25.74 20.34 3.33
N SER A 410 -26.83 19.62 3.06
CA SER A 410 -28.17 19.98 3.52
C SER A 410 -28.26 20.02 5.06
N LEU A 411 -27.71 19.01 5.76
CA LEU A 411 -27.69 18.99 7.23
C LEU A 411 -26.87 20.12 7.83
N LYS A 412 -25.72 20.48 7.20
CA LYS A 412 -24.93 21.64 7.64
C LYS A 412 -25.70 22.95 7.45
N GLN A 413 -26.36 23.13 6.32
CA GLN A 413 -27.16 24.30 6.04
C GLN A 413 -28.31 24.40 7.05
N GLN A 414 -29.05 23.30 7.28
CA GLN A 414 -30.13 23.24 8.25
C GLN A 414 -29.64 23.58 9.67
N ALA A 415 -28.49 23.06 10.10
CA ALA A 415 -27.91 23.38 11.40
C ALA A 415 -27.54 24.87 11.55
N ILE A 416 -27.15 25.54 10.47
CA ILE A 416 -26.88 26.98 10.46
C ILE A 416 -28.19 27.76 10.56
N GLU A 417 -29.20 27.40 9.77
CA GLU A 417 -30.54 28.02 9.79
C GLU A 417 -31.19 27.87 11.18
N ASP A 418 -31.15 26.68 11.78
CA ASP A 418 -31.65 26.43 13.13
C ASP A 418 -30.94 27.32 14.18
N LYS A 419 -29.61 27.51 14.05
CA LYS A 419 -28.82 28.36 14.94
C LYS A 419 -29.20 29.85 14.79
N ILE A 420 -29.39 30.32 13.56
CA ILE A 420 -29.84 31.69 13.29
C ILE A 420 -31.22 31.88 13.89
N THR A 421 -32.18 30.99 13.62
CA THR A 421 -33.54 31.06 14.16
C THR A 421 -33.53 31.07 15.69
N PHE A 422 -32.70 30.25 16.31
CA PHE A 422 -32.55 30.26 17.78
C PHE A 422 -32.02 31.59 18.30
N LEU A 423 -31.01 32.17 17.65
CA LEU A 423 -30.47 33.48 18.05
C LEU A 423 -31.48 34.60 17.87
N GLU A 424 -32.27 34.59 16.78
CA GLU A 424 -33.35 35.53 16.54
C GLU A 424 -34.44 35.45 17.63
N GLN A 425 -34.84 34.23 18.01
CA GLN A 425 -35.79 34.02 19.12
C GLN A 425 -35.24 34.53 20.45
N MET A 426 -33.94 34.24 20.74
CA MET A 426 -33.31 34.77 21.96
C MET A 426 -33.23 36.30 21.96
N ALA A 427 -32.95 36.94 20.83
CA ALA A 427 -32.91 38.38 20.69
C ALA A 427 -34.31 38.98 20.95
N GLN A 428 -35.36 38.35 20.42
CA GLN A 428 -36.75 38.79 20.66
C GLN A 428 -37.15 38.67 22.14
N LEU A 429 -36.80 37.59 22.81
CA LEU A 429 -37.04 37.37 24.25
C LEU A 429 -36.30 38.36 25.13
N ASN A 430 -35.14 38.85 24.71
CA ASN A 430 -34.31 39.81 25.45
C ASN A 430 -34.55 41.27 25.03
N GLY A 431 -35.68 41.57 24.37
CA GLY A 431 -36.07 42.94 24.02
C GLY A 431 -35.21 43.57 22.92
N GLY A 432 -34.68 42.74 22.02
CA GLY A 432 -33.90 43.19 20.86
C GLY A 432 -32.45 43.60 21.16
N LYS A 433 -31.94 43.33 22.35
CA LYS A 433 -30.53 43.49 22.69
C LYS A 433 -29.81 42.13 22.70
N LEU A 434 -28.96 41.91 21.73
CA LEU A 434 -27.88 40.94 21.77
C LEU A 434 -26.65 41.61 22.32
#